data_a1fe95836b97f8ef6ec31c792e1a238c
#
_entry.id   a1fe95836b97f8ef6ec31c792e1a238c
#
_cell.length_a   1.000
_cell.length_b   1.000
_cell.length_c   1.000
_cell.angle_alpha   90.00
_cell.angle_beta   90.00
_cell.angle_gamma   90.00
#
_symmetry.space_group_name_H-M   'P 1'
#
loop_
_entity.id
_entity.type
_entity.pdbx_description
1 polymer ?
#
loop_
_entity_poly.entity_id
_entity_poly.type
_entity_poly.pdbx_seq_one_letter_code
_entity_poly.pdbx_strand_id
1 'polypeptide(L)'
;RVLWDEAANTGQVPGLEKIVAVIRSREISLTLFYQAMSQCKALYKDHAETIMGNMDSIVFLGGREASTLKDISENWLGKATISMQTDSRTRGQSESYGLNTQRLGRELLTTSEITTRPGDKCILQLRGLPPFFSPKYDLKQHPNYRYTAEHDSKRNAFHLERLTSRRLRLKPEEEYTVYEVDISDEDADILNYDDLDSADDFV
;
A
#
# COMPACT_ATOMS: atom_id res chain seq x y z
N ARG A 1 -4.47 -14.81 1.94
CA ARG A 1 -4.40 -13.35 1.89
C ARG A 1 -3.41 -12.88 2.93
N VAL A 2 -2.45 -12.04 2.52
CA VAL A 2 -1.46 -11.42 3.39
C VAL A 2 -1.79 -9.93 3.48
N LEU A 3 -1.96 -9.41 4.69
CA LEU A 3 -2.09 -7.99 5.00
C LEU A 3 -0.86 -7.60 5.80
N TRP A 4 0.00 -6.79 5.21
CA TRP A 4 1.26 -6.40 5.82
C TRP A 4 1.20 -4.92 6.19
N ASP A 5 0.76 -4.68 7.41
CA ASP A 5 0.69 -3.34 7.97
C ASP A 5 2.09 -2.86 8.37
N GLU A 6 2.34 -1.56 8.17
CA GLU A 6 3.64 -0.93 8.41
C GLU A 6 4.83 -1.69 7.80
N ALA A 7 4.71 -2.07 6.54
CA ALA A 7 5.70 -2.91 5.85
C ALA A 7 7.14 -2.35 5.90
N ALA A 8 7.30 -1.04 6.11
CA ALA A 8 8.60 -0.41 6.29
C ALA A 8 9.27 -0.76 7.63
N ASN A 9 8.49 -1.01 8.68
CA ASN A 9 9.01 -1.20 10.04
C ASN A 9 9.45 -2.63 10.32
N THR A 10 9.00 -3.58 9.52
CA THR A 10 9.35 -5.00 9.68
C THR A 10 10.65 -5.39 9.00
N GLY A 11 11.29 -4.45 8.31
CA GLY A 11 12.54 -4.68 7.57
C GLY A 11 12.34 -5.16 6.15
N GLN A 12 13.44 -5.43 5.47
CA GLN A 12 13.44 -5.88 4.09
C GLN A 12 13.20 -7.39 4.00
N VAL A 13 12.22 -7.79 3.18
CA VAL A 13 12.04 -9.20 2.80
C VAL A 13 12.89 -9.46 1.56
N PRO A 14 13.89 -10.36 1.64
CA PRO A 14 14.73 -10.70 0.48
C PRO A 14 13.88 -11.23 -0.69
N GLY A 15 14.14 -10.73 -1.89
CA GLY A 15 13.45 -11.20 -3.11
C GLY A 15 11.96 -10.87 -3.20
N LEU A 16 11.45 -9.90 -2.44
CA LEU A 16 10.03 -9.52 -2.48
C LEU A 16 9.57 -9.18 -3.91
N GLU A 17 10.42 -8.57 -4.73
CA GLU A 17 10.15 -8.27 -6.14
C GLU A 17 9.85 -9.52 -6.97
N LYS A 18 10.49 -10.64 -6.63
CA LYS A 18 10.26 -11.94 -7.30
C LYS A 18 8.98 -12.59 -6.75
N ILE A 19 8.78 -12.51 -5.44
CA ILE A 19 7.59 -13.05 -4.77
C ILE A 19 6.33 -12.40 -5.35
N VAL A 20 6.25 -11.07 -5.39
CA VAL A 20 5.06 -10.36 -5.90
C VAL A 20 4.75 -10.67 -7.36
N ALA A 21 5.76 -11.01 -8.16
CA ALA A 21 5.56 -11.37 -9.56
C ALA A 21 4.88 -12.74 -9.73
N VAL A 22 5.08 -13.68 -8.80
CA VAL A 22 4.61 -15.06 -8.94
C VAL A 22 3.43 -15.43 -8.05
N ILE A 23 3.20 -14.74 -6.93
CA ILE A 23 2.14 -15.09 -5.97
C ILE A 23 0.74 -15.08 -6.57
N ARG A 24 0.52 -14.29 -7.63
CA ARG A 24 -0.74 -14.24 -8.35
C ARG A 24 -1.14 -15.61 -8.92
N SER A 25 -0.18 -16.35 -9.49
CA SER A 25 -0.42 -17.69 -10.03
C SER A 25 -0.75 -18.72 -8.94
N ARG A 26 -0.46 -18.42 -7.69
CA ARG A 26 -0.74 -19.24 -6.51
C ARG A 26 -1.97 -18.77 -5.72
N GLU A 27 -2.77 -17.89 -6.31
CA GLU A 27 -3.99 -17.32 -5.70
C GLU A 27 -3.73 -16.61 -4.34
N ILE A 28 -2.50 -16.14 -4.12
CA ILE A 28 -2.12 -15.40 -2.92
C ILE A 28 -2.27 -13.92 -3.21
N SER A 29 -3.06 -13.21 -2.40
CA SER A 29 -3.14 -11.76 -2.42
C SER A 29 -2.27 -11.14 -1.33
N LEU A 30 -1.50 -10.13 -1.69
CA LEU A 30 -0.65 -9.35 -0.81
C LEU A 30 -1.10 -7.88 -0.79
N THR A 31 -1.25 -7.31 0.39
CA THR A 31 -1.51 -5.88 0.59
C THR A 31 -0.41 -5.31 1.47
N LEU A 32 0.30 -4.31 0.96
CA LEU A 32 1.38 -3.62 1.66
C LEU A 32 0.90 -2.22 2.06
N PHE A 33 1.15 -1.83 3.30
CA PHE A 33 0.86 -0.50 3.79
C PHE A 33 2.16 0.26 4.07
N TYR A 34 2.31 1.41 3.44
CA TYR A 34 3.41 2.33 3.65
C TYR A 34 2.88 3.71 4.04
N GLN A 35 3.59 4.41 4.91
CA GLN A 35 3.26 5.80 5.24
C GLN A 35 3.65 6.76 4.10
N ALA A 36 4.70 6.41 3.37
CA ALA A 36 5.22 7.16 2.23
C ALA A 36 5.92 6.23 1.24
N MET A 37 5.93 6.62 -0.03
CA MET A 37 6.61 5.88 -1.09
C MET A 37 8.13 5.83 -0.90
N SER A 38 8.70 6.85 -0.30
CA SER A 38 10.12 6.90 0.04
C SER A 38 10.55 5.75 0.96
N GLN A 39 9.68 5.25 1.83
CA GLN A 39 9.97 4.10 2.68
C GLN A 39 10.20 2.83 1.86
N CYS A 40 9.34 2.57 0.88
CA CYS A 40 9.52 1.44 -0.04
C CYS A 40 10.83 1.58 -0.85
N LYS A 41 11.06 2.78 -1.39
CA LYS A 41 12.30 3.09 -2.14
C LYS A 41 13.56 2.96 -1.27
N ALA A 42 13.50 3.33 0.01
CA ALA A 42 14.63 3.20 0.93
C ALA A 42 14.97 1.73 1.21
N LEU A 43 13.96 0.86 1.37
CA LEU A 43 14.15 -0.56 1.65
C LEU A 43 14.59 -1.34 0.39
N TYR A 44 13.90 -1.14 -0.72
CA TYR A 44 14.05 -1.99 -1.92
C TYR A 44 14.81 -1.34 -3.06
N LYS A 45 15.21 -0.06 -2.92
CA LYS A 45 15.98 0.69 -3.93
C LYS A 45 15.34 0.55 -5.32
N ASP A 46 16.11 0.09 -6.29
CA ASP A 46 15.67 -0.08 -7.69
C ASP A 46 14.55 -1.12 -7.84
N HIS A 47 14.46 -2.08 -6.90
CA HIS A 47 13.39 -3.08 -6.90
C HIS A 47 12.02 -2.54 -6.46
N ALA A 48 11.97 -1.35 -5.82
CA ALA A 48 10.71 -0.75 -5.39
C ALA A 48 9.75 -0.49 -6.56
N GLU A 49 10.26 -0.06 -7.71
CA GLU A 49 9.45 0.15 -8.91
C GLU A 49 8.88 -1.17 -9.45
N THR A 50 9.67 -2.25 -9.40
CA THR A 50 9.20 -3.59 -9.79
C THR A 50 8.09 -4.08 -8.86
N ILE A 51 8.26 -3.91 -7.54
CA ILE A 51 7.24 -4.28 -6.56
C ILE A 51 5.94 -3.54 -6.86
N MET A 52 6.01 -2.21 -7.02
CA MET A 52 4.83 -1.40 -7.30
C MET A 52 4.19 -1.69 -8.65
N GLY A 53 5.00 -1.91 -9.68
CA GLY A 53 4.52 -2.26 -11.01
C GLY A 53 3.76 -3.59 -11.06
N ASN A 54 3.98 -4.48 -10.11
CA ASN A 54 3.24 -5.74 -9.97
C ASN A 54 1.95 -5.61 -9.15
N MET A 55 1.71 -4.46 -8.48
CA MET A 55 0.44 -4.24 -7.78
C MET A 55 -0.68 -3.90 -8.76
N ASP A 56 -1.81 -4.57 -8.64
CA ASP A 56 -2.99 -4.33 -9.48
C ASP A 56 -3.83 -3.15 -8.97
N SER A 57 -3.70 -2.83 -7.68
CA SER A 57 -4.47 -1.78 -7.03
C SER A 57 -3.56 -0.94 -6.15
N ILE A 58 -3.66 0.38 -6.26
CA ILE A 58 -2.96 1.32 -5.41
C ILE A 58 -3.99 2.28 -4.80
N VAL A 59 -3.94 2.44 -3.48
CA VAL A 59 -4.86 3.31 -2.75
C VAL A 59 -4.06 4.37 -2.00
N PHE A 60 -4.32 5.64 -2.29
CA PHE A 60 -3.78 6.76 -1.53
C PHE A 60 -4.82 7.28 -0.55
N LEU A 61 -4.59 7.03 0.72
CA LEU A 61 -5.48 7.45 1.81
C LEU A 61 -5.15 8.85 2.33
N GLY A 62 -3.99 9.38 2.00
CA GLY A 62 -3.52 10.69 2.42
C GLY A 62 -2.07 10.68 2.84
N GLY A 63 -1.46 11.85 2.81
CA GLY A 63 -0.08 12.07 3.16
C GLY A 63 0.37 13.44 2.69
N ARG A 64 1.54 13.89 3.17
CA ARG A 64 2.13 15.18 2.80
C ARG A 64 3.54 15.05 2.25
N GLU A 65 4.01 13.84 2.06
CA GLU A 65 5.36 13.61 1.54
C GLU A 65 5.43 14.01 0.06
N ALA A 66 6.33 14.95 -0.25
CA ALA A 66 6.38 15.61 -1.54
C ALA A 66 6.64 14.65 -2.71
N SER A 67 7.49 13.64 -2.51
CA SER A 67 7.80 12.67 -3.57
C SER A 67 6.60 11.78 -3.88
N THR A 68 5.86 11.34 -2.87
CA THR A 68 4.62 10.59 -3.04
C THR A 68 3.55 11.40 -3.76
N LEU A 69 3.36 12.67 -3.36
CA LEU A 69 2.40 13.56 -4.01
C LEU A 69 2.74 13.80 -5.47
N LYS A 70 4.02 13.97 -5.78
CA LYS A 70 4.50 14.12 -7.14
C LYS A 70 4.26 12.86 -7.97
N ASP A 71 4.61 11.70 -7.45
CA ASP A 71 4.38 10.40 -8.10
C ASP A 71 2.89 10.20 -8.41
N ILE A 72 2.00 10.56 -7.47
CA ILE A 72 0.55 10.47 -7.69
C ILE A 72 0.10 11.43 -8.79
N SER A 73 0.50 12.70 -8.74
CA SER A 73 0.09 13.72 -9.70
C SER A 73 0.55 13.40 -11.12
N GLU A 74 1.84 13.07 -11.29
CA GLU A 74 2.48 12.94 -12.58
C GLU A 74 2.30 11.54 -13.20
N ASN A 75 2.46 10.48 -12.38
CA ASN A 75 2.55 9.10 -12.86
C ASN A 75 1.24 8.32 -12.72
N TRP A 76 0.46 8.56 -11.65
CA TRP A 76 -0.76 7.79 -11.43
C TRP A 76 -1.98 8.45 -12.08
N LEU A 77 -2.13 9.77 -11.90
CA LEU A 77 -3.26 10.52 -12.43
C LEU A 77 -3.02 10.98 -13.85
N GLY A 78 -1.78 11.37 -14.16
CA GLY A 78 -1.41 11.86 -15.49
C GLY A 78 -1.99 13.24 -15.80
N LYS A 79 -2.08 13.53 -17.11
CA LYS A 79 -2.50 14.85 -17.60
C LYS A 79 -3.81 14.78 -18.36
N ALA A 80 -4.66 15.77 -18.15
CA ALA A 80 -5.85 16.03 -18.94
C ALA A 80 -5.61 17.20 -19.91
N THR A 81 -6.25 17.19 -21.07
CA THR A 81 -6.19 18.29 -22.01
C THR A 81 -7.24 19.34 -21.64
N ILE A 82 -6.78 20.57 -21.40
CA ILE A 82 -7.65 21.73 -21.21
C ILE A 82 -7.65 22.56 -22.47
N SER A 83 -8.82 22.93 -22.97
CA SER A 83 -8.97 23.89 -24.03
C SER A 83 -9.18 25.28 -23.44
N MET A 84 -8.21 26.16 -23.61
CA MET A 84 -8.38 27.58 -23.30
C MET A 84 -8.79 28.32 -24.52
N GLN A 85 -9.91 29.03 -24.44
CA GLN A 85 -10.45 29.87 -25.49
C GLN A 85 -10.27 31.33 -25.07
N THR A 86 -9.49 32.05 -25.83
CA THR A 86 -9.24 33.48 -25.58
C THR A 86 -9.92 34.28 -26.67
N ASP A 87 -10.91 35.07 -26.27
CA ASP A 87 -11.61 36.02 -27.15
C ASP A 87 -10.88 37.35 -27.09
N SER A 88 -10.32 37.78 -28.21
CA SER A 88 -9.80 39.14 -28.36
C SER A 88 -10.70 39.98 -29.21
N ARG A 89 -11.18 41.07 -28.65
CA ARG A 89 -12.06 42.04 -29.34
C ARG A 89 -11.36 43.38 -29.42
N THR A 90 -10.99 43.80 -30.61
CA THR A 90 -10.43 45.11 -30.84
C THR A 90 -11.52 46.06 -31.29
N ARG A 91 -11.79 47.12 -30.51
CA ARG A 91 -12.68 48.22 -30.86
C ARG A 91 -11.86 49.33 -31.54
N GLY A 92 -11.96 49.45 -32.85
CA GLY A 92 -11.34 50.48 -33.67
C GLY A 92 -12.20 50.72 -34.89
N GLN A 93 -11.72 51.56 -35.87
CA GLN A 93 -12.43 51.84 -37.11
C GLN A 93 -12.73 50.59 -37.98
N SER A 94 -12.10 49.46 -37.69
CA SER A 94 -12.47 48.14 -38.17
C SER A 94 -12.55 47.21 -36.96
N GLU A 95 -13.74 46.66 -36.71
CA GLU A 95 -13.91 45.64 -35.66
C GLU A 95 -13.27 44.33 -36.12
N SER A 96 -12.29 43.84 -35.33
CA SER A 96 -11.68 42.54 -35.56
C SER A 96 -12.03 41.63 -34.39
N TYR A 97 -12.55 40.45 -34.70
CA TYR A 97 -12.85 39.39 -33.77
C TYR A 97 -11.85 38.23 -33.97
N GLY A 98 -11.04 37.96 -32.97
CA GLY A 98 -10.08 36.84 -33.01
C GLY A 98 -10.42 35.82 -31.95
N LEU A 99 -10.68 34.56 -32.36
CA LEU A 99 -10.87 33.42 -31.49
C LEU A 99 -9.58 32.61 -31.50
N ASN A 100 -8.86 32.59 -30.38
CA ASN A 100 -7.67 31.74 -30.24
C ASN A 100 -7.98 30.60 -29.30
N THR A 101 -7.86 29.35 -29.80
CA THR A 101 -8.08 28.15 -29.02
C THR A 101 -6.74 27.48 -28.81
N GLN A 102 -6.28 27.44 -27.57
CA GLN A 102 -5.08 26.72 -27.15
C GLN A 102 -5.46 25.47 -26.39
N ARG A 103 -4.82 24.34 -26.71
CA ARG A 103 -4.94 23.10 -25.97
C ARG A 103 -3.68 22.93 -25.11
N LEU A 104 -3.85 22.94 -23.80
CA LEU A 104 -2.77 22.78 -22.83
C LEU A 104 -2.98 21.48 -22.06
N GLY A 105 -1.89 20.74 -21.82
CA GLY A 105 -1.91 19.60 -20.89
C GLY A 105 -1.82 20.12 -19.46
N ARG A 106 -2.79 19.77 -18.62
CA ARG A 106 -2.76 20.03 -17.18
C ARG A 106 -2.78 18.70 -16.44
N GLU A 107 -2.04 18.58 -15.33
CA GLU A 107 -2.20 17.46 -14.42
C GLU A 107 -3.66 17.35 -13.97
N LEU A 108 -4.17 16.12 -13.93
CA LEU A 108 -5.57 15.85 -13.54
C LEU A 108 -5.85 16.40 -12.13
N LEU A 109 -4.91 16.19 -11.21
CA LEU A 109 -4.83 16.86 -9.91
C LEU A 109 -3.38 17.29 -9.67
N THR A 110 -3.17 18.54 -9.37
CA THR A 110 -1.87 19.06 -8.96
C THR A 110 -1.50 18.56 -7.56
N THR A 111 -0.23 18.59 -7.20
CA THR A 111 0.24 18.25 -5.84
C THR A 111 -0.48 19.07 -4.75
N SER A 112 -0.77 20.35 -5.03
CA SER A 112 -1.52 21.21 -4.11
C SER A 112 -2.96 20.76 -3.93
N GLU A 113 -3.65 20.41 -5.01
CA GLU A 113 -5.03 19.89 -4.96
C GLU A 113 -5.09 18.53 -4.23
N ILE A 114 -4.09 17.67 -4.41
CA ILE A 114 -3.98 16.40 -3.68
C ILE A 114 -3.78 16.65 -2.18
N THR A 115 -2.95 17.64 -1.82
CA THR A 115 -2.67 17.98 -0.42
C THR A 115 -3.87 18.57 0.30
N THR A 116 -4.66 19.41 -0.40
CA THR A 116 -5.82 20.11 0.16
C THR A 116 -7.13 19.32 0.05
N ARG A 117 -7.08 18.09 -0.47
CA ARG A 117 -8.27 17.24 -0.61
C ARG A 117 -8.95 16.99 0.75
N PRO A 118 -10.28 16.77 0.78
CA PRO A 118 -11.01 16.39 1.99
C PRO A 118 -10.46 15.10 2.60
N GLY A 119 -10.36 15.05 3.94
CA GLY A 119 -9.77 13.92 4.66
C GLY A 119 -10.56 12.61 4.56
N ASP A 120 -11.85 12.70 4.23
CA ASP A 120 -12.77 11.58 4.00
C ASP A 120 -12.68 10.97 2.60
N LYS A 121 -11.84 11.52 1.71
CA LYS A 121 -11.64 11.03 0.35
C LYS A 121 -10.32 10.27 0.20
N CYS A 122 -10.28 9.38 -0.78
CA CYS A 122 -9.09 8.65 -1.21
C CYS A 122 -8.96 8.65 -2.73
N ILE A 123 -7.77 8.39 -3.21
CA ILE A 123 -7.51 8.15 -4.63
C ILE A 123 -7.23 6.66 -4.79
N LEU A 124 -8.00 6.02 -5.66
CA LEU A 124 -7.85 4.61 -6.00
C LEU A 124 -7.44 4.50 -7.47
N GLN A 125 -6.36 3.78 -7.72
CA GLN A 125 -5.95 3.39 -9.06
C GLN A 125 -6.04 1.88 -9.19
N LEU A 126 -6.70 1.43 -10.23
CA LEU A 126 -6.77 0.03 -10.62
C LEU A 126 -6.10 -0.12 -11.99
N ARG A 127 -5.37 -1.22 -12.18
CA ARG A 127 -4.71 -1.49 -13.46
C ARG A 127 -5.73 -1.54 -14.59
N GLY A 128 -5.47 -0.76 -15.64
CA GLY A 128 -6.32 -0.71 -16.83
C GLY A 128 -7.58 0.14 -16.70
N LEU A 129 -7.79 0.84 -15.60
CA LEU A 129 -8.91 1.74 -15.39
C LEU A 129 -8.43 3.17 -15.09
N PRO A 130 -9.25 4.19 -15.44
CA PRO A 130 -9.00 5.55 -14.97
C PRO A 130 -9.00 5.62 -13.44
N PRO A 131 -8.24 6.54 -12.85
CA PRO A 131 -8.21 6.71 -11.40
C PRO A 131 -9.57 7.17 -10.85
N PHE A 132 -9.88 6.72 -9.64
CA PHE A 132 -11.12 7.06 -8.94
C PHE A 132 -10.82 8.00 -7.78
N PHE A 133 -11.64 9.04 -7.61
CA PHE A 133 -11.69 9.87 -6.43
C PHE A 133 -12.92 9.47 -5.61
N SER A 134 -12.71 8.70 -4.54
CA SER A 134 -13.76 7.99 -3.81
C SER A 134 -13.83 8.41 -2.34
N PRO A 135 -15.00 8.36 -1.70
CA PRO A 135 -15.07 8.46 -0.25
C PRO A 135 -14.37 7.26 0.40
N LYS A 136 -13.72 7.48 1.53
CA LYS A 136 -13.23 6.41 2.39
C LYS A 136 -14.43 5.68 3.00
N TYR A 137 -14.27 4.37 3.21
CA TYR A 137 -15.30 3.59 3.87
C TYR A 137 -15.45 4.03 5.34
N ASP A 138 -16.68 4.27 5.78
CA ASP A 138 -16.96 4.55 7.18
C ASP A 138 -16.99 3.22 7.96
N LEU A 139 -15.97 3.03 8.80
CA LEU A 139 -15.83 1.82 9.61
C LEU A 139 -17.02 1.54 10.51
N LYS A 140 -17.75 2.58 10.93
CA LYS A 140 -18.95 2.43 11.77
C LYS A 140 -20.08 1.67 11.08
N GLN A 141 -20.08 1.68 9.74
CA GLN A 141 -21.06 0.94 8.94
C GLN A 141 -20.70 -0.54 8.75
N HIS A 142 -19.46 -0.95 9.15
CA HIS A 142 -19.05 -2.33 8.99
C HIS A 142 -19.74 -3.24 10.01
N PRO A 143 -20.31 -4.40 9.61
CA PRO A 143 -21.02 -5.31 10.51
C PRO A 143 -20.21 -5.73 11.74
N ASN A 144 -18.88 -5.83 11.59
CA ASN A 144 -17.98 -6.21 12.66
C ASN A 144 -17.49 -5.03 13.52
N TYR A 145 -17.91 -3.79 13.24
CA TYR A 145 -17.53 -2.62 14.04
C TYR A 145 -17.86 -2.82 15.53
N ARG A 146 -18.99 -3.47 15.83
CA ARG A 146 -19.42 -3.80 17.20
C ARG A 146 -18.41 -4.62 18.02
N TYR A 147 -17.45 -5.27 17.37
CA TYR A 147 -16.41 -6.07 18.01
C TYR A 147 -15.08 -5.33 18.15
N THR A 148 -14.98 -4.11 17.67
CA THR A 148 -13.75 -3.30 17.78
C THR A 148 -13.67 -2.60 19.14
N ALA A 149 -12.44 -2.33 19.59
CA ALA A 149 -12.22 -1.55 20.80
C ALA A 149 -12.73 -0.10 20.70
N GLU A 150 -12.82 0.44 19.49
CA GLU A 150 -13.40 1.78 19.25
C GLU A 150 -14.90 1.84 19.54
N HIS A 151 -15.61 0.75 19.33
CA HIS A 151 -17.05 0.67 19.65
C HIS A 151 -17.28 0.55 21.15
N ASP A 152 -16.57 -0.35 21.81
CA ASP A 152 -16.63 -0.56 23.25
C ASP A 152 -15.26 -0.98 23.79
N SER A 153 -14.50 -0.02 24.30
CA SER A 153 -13.14 -0.26 24.80
C SER A 153 -13.12 -1.17 26.04
N LYS A 154 -14.17 -1.16 26.85
CA LYS A 154 -14.22 -2.00 28.06
C LYS A 154 -14.46 -3.47 27.73
N ARG A 155 -15.30 -3.74 26.73
CA ARG A 155 -15.69 -5.10 26.36
C ARG A 155 -14.75 -5.72 25.33
N ASN A 156 -14.31 -4.93 24.36
CA ASN A 156 -13.63 -5.42 23.16
C ASN A 156 -12.12 -5.16 23.16
N ALA A 157 -11.60 -4.43 24.18
CA ALA A 157 -10.16 -4.23 24.26
C ALA A 157 -9.42 -5.57 24.42
N PHE A 158 -8.36 -5.72 23.65
CA PHE A 158 -7.48 -6.87 23.75
C PHE A 158 -6.56 -6.71 24.97
N HIS A 159 -6.61 -7.68 25.88
CA HIS A 159 -5.78 -7.73 27.07
C HIS A 159 -4.73 -8.82 26.91
N LEU A 160 -3.50 -8.43 26.62
CA LEU A 160 -2.37 -9.36 26.44
C LEU A 160 -2.16 -10.24 27.68
N GLU A 161 -2.33 -9.66 28.89
CA GLU A 161 -2.20 -10.37 30.15
C GLU A 161 -3.11 -11.60 30.27
N ARG A 162 -4.32 -11.55 29.65
CA ARG A 162 -5.23 -12.70 29.65
C ARG A 162 -4.74 -13.84 28.77
N LEU A 163 -3.93 -13.56 27.76
CA LEU A 163 -3.32 -14.57 26.89
C LEU A 163 -2.12 -15.20 27.58
N THR A 164 -1.25 -14.38 28.18
CA THR A 164 -0.04 -14.84 28.86
C THR A 164 -0.34 -15.55 30.17
N SER A 165 -1.45 -15.21 30.83
CA SER A 165 -1.91 -15.91 32.05
C SER A 165 -2.61 -17.25 31.74
N ARG A 166 -2.97 -17.52 30.48
CA ARG A 166 -3.41 -18.84 30.06
C ARG A 166 -2.18 -19.76 30.05
N ARG A 167 -1.89 -20.38 31.19
CA ARG A 167 -0.95 -21.49 31.23
C ARG A 167 -1.40 -22.50 30.19
N LEU A 168 -0.56 -22.76 29.19
CA LEU A 168 -0.69 -23.91 28.32
C LEU A 168 -0.81 -25.14 29.28
N ARG A 169 -2.02 -25.66 29.42
CA ARG A 169 -2.23 -26.96 30.06
C ARG A 169 -1.79 -27.98 29.04
N LEU A 170 -0.50 -28.29 29.04
CA LEU A 170 -0.01 -29.45 28.32
C LEU A 170 -0.72 -30.66 28.92
N LYS A 171 -1.26 -31.51 28.05
CA LYS A 171 -1.88 -32.74 28.50
C LYS A 171 -0.78 -33.59 29.15
N PRO A 172 -0.99 -34.14 30.37
CA PRO A 172 0.06 -34.90 31.09
C PRO A 172 0.53 -36.16 30.34
N GLU A 173 -0.16 -36.56 29.30
CA GLU A 173 0.10 -37.79 28.53
C GLU A 173 1.01 -37.56 27.30
N GLU A 174 1.38 -36.31 26.99
CA GLU A 174 2.28 -36.00 25.88
C GLU A 174 3.71 -35.79 26.47
N GLU A 175 4.59 -36.76 26.25
CA GLU A 175 6.03 -36.58 26.48
C GLU A 175 6.58 -35.61 25.43
N TYR A 176 6.91 -34.42 25.86
CA TYR A 176 7.61 -33.44 25.02
C TYR A 176 9.11 -33.60 25.18
N THR A 177 9.79 -33.90 24.09
CA THR A 177 11.25 -33.85 24.06
C THR A 177 11.65 -32.38 23.88
N VAL A 178 12.20 -31.78 24.93
CA VAL A 178 12.78 -30.43 24.88
C VAL A 178 14.17 -30.55 24.30
N TYR A 179 14.42 -30.00 23.13
CA TYR A 179 15.75 -29.84 22.58
C TYR A 179 16.26 -28.46 22.99
N GLU A 180 17.28 -28.40 23.82
CA GLU A 180 18.07 -27.18 23.98
C GLU A 180 18.93 -27.05 22.72
N VAL A 181 18.63 -26.10 21.87
CA VAL A 181 19.47 -25.73 20.72
C VAL A 181 20.43 -24.67 21.25
N ASP A 182 21.67 -25.06 21.47
CA ASP A 182 22.75 -24.12 21.75
C ASP A 182 23.16 -23.50 20.43
N ILE A 183 22.58 -22.32 20.14
CA ILE A 183 22.92 -21.57 18.95
C ILE A 183 24.21 -20.81 19.25
N SER A 184 25.36 -21.41 18.93
CA SER A 184 26.61 -20.68 18.87
C SER A 184 26.58 -19.74 17.68
N ASP A 185 27.16 -18.54 17.82
CA ASP A 185 27.18 -17.52 16.76
C ASP A 185 27.85 -18.00 15.42
N GLU A 186 28.54 -19.14 15.46
CA GLU A 186 29.13 -19.76 14.28
C GLU A 186 28.13 -20.59 13.44
N ASP A 187 26.98 -20.98 14.01
CA ASP A 187 25.97 -21.78 13.30
C ASP A 187 24.90 -20.94 12.60
N ALA A 188 24.92 -19.61 12.76
CA ALA A 188 23.98 -18.71 12.14
C ALA A 188 24.14 -18.58 10.62
N ASP A 189 25.29 -18.98 10.07
CA ASP A 189 25.59 -18.93 8.62
C ASP A 189 25.16 -20.21 7.86
N ILE A 190 24.61 -21.23 8.53
CA ILE A 190 24.36 -22.55 7.91
C ILE A 190 22.89 -22.76 7.51
N LEU A 191 22.04 -21.78 7.65
CA LEU A 191 20.71 -21.84 7.03
C LEU A 191 20.83 -21.45 5.55
N ASN A 192 21.51 -22.27 4.77
CA ASN A 192 21.49 -22.22 3.32
C ASN A 192 20.10 -22.62 2.85
N TYR A 193 19.44 -21.71 2.16
CA TYR A 193 18.10 -21.88 1.58
C TYR A 193 18.00 -23.00 0.51
N ASP A 194 19.15 -23.57 0.12
CA ASP A 194 19.23 -24.62 -0.91
C ASP A 194 18.82 -26.01 -0.38
N ASP A 195 18.72 -26.18 0.95
CA ASP A 195 18.35 -27.48 1.56
C ASP A 195 16.82 -27.66 1.74
N LEU A 196 16.00 -26.67 1.41
CA LEU A 196 14.54 -26.76 1.52
C LEU A 196 13.83 -27.38 0.31
N ASP A 197 14.55 -27.63 -0.78
CA ASP A 197 13.98 -28.26 -1.98
C ASP A 197 13.90 -29.79 -1.93
N SER A 198 14.32 -30.42 -0.82
CA SER A 198 14.28 -31.88 -0.67
C SER A 198 13.15 -32.43 0.21
N ALA A 199 12.16 -31.64 0.55
CA ALA A 199 11.01 -32.08 1.35
C ALA A 199 9.85 -32.59 0.51
N ASP A 200 10.13 -33.52 -0.45
CA ASP A 200 9.09 -34.27 -1.20
C ASP A 200 8.63 -35.54 -0.45
N ASP A 201 8.94 -35.68 0.83
CA ASP A 201 8.60 -36.87 1.65
C ASP A 201 7.60 -36.56 2.77
N PHE A 202 6.46 -35.92 2.48
CA PHE A 202 5.28 -36.01 3.34
C PHE A 202 4.04 -36.33 2.51
N VAL A 203 3.78 -37.64 2.36
CA VAL A 203 2.48 -38.22 2.01
C VAL A 203 1.60 -38.28 3.26
#